data_bd5eac0d08de9b66924a1dbb7ae5627b
#
_entry.id   bd5eac0d08de9b66924a1dbb7ae5627b
#
_cell.length_a   1.000
_cell.length_b   1.000
_cell.length_c   1.000
_cell.angle_alpha   90.00
_cell.angle_beta   90.00
_cell.angle_gamma   90.00
#
_symmetry.space_group_name_H-M   'P 1'
#
loop_
_entity.id
_entity.type
_entity.pdbx_description
1 polymer ?
#
loop_
_entity_poly.entity_id
_entity_poly.type
_entity_poly.pdbx_seq_one_letter_code
_entity_poly.pdbx_strand_id
1 'polypeptide(L)'
;YYLYTSGTTGKPKCVVLNNRATANVVHQTQQRWAVTADDVFISVTPPHHDMSMLDLFGSLCAGTTLVLPAPHQEKDAISWNQLVEKHRVTLWCSVPAILEMLLTCKTADSLRSLRLVAQGGDYIKPATVQTLRTLRPDLALFSLGGPTETTIWSIWHPIAPQESGTVPYGRPLPANRYFICHDDGSHCPAGVVGRIHTAGVNLALGYLEQGELKQHDFVTLEGPDGQPLRAFRTGDQGYYRADGNIMFATRVNGYVKIRGVRVSLPEIEDVLRRHPAILDMVVVDYPSGENNEAALGALYLTRDGKPLPLSEIRAFATGYLPCTHIPTRFIHAEALPLSANGKTDRHRIRADLSHQQTAPALNACAAPPPNAPLARSAEILTIYWQAIGVTPRPEWGEETAFITMGLKLPHIKQVAERLNDAFGTRLVSSSLLPCKNAREVAALLAN
;
A
#
# COMPACT_ATOMS: atom_id res chain seq x y z
N TYR A 1 -11.81 8.57 -19.04
CA TYR A 1 -12.23 8.44 -17.66
C TYR A 1 -11.34 9.23 -16.70
N TYR A 2 -11.77 9.40 -15.48
CA TYR A 2 -11.12 10.25 -14.51
C TYR A 2 -10.75 9.42 -13.28
N LEU A 3 -9.53 9.65 -12.75
CA LEU A 3 -9.10 9.07 -11.49
C LEU A 3 -8.47 10.14 -10.61
N TYR A 4 -8.81 10.13 -9.34
CA TYR A 4 -8.20 11.03 -8.36
C TYR A 4 -6.94 10.41 -7.79
N THR A 5 -5.87 11.20 -7.74
CA THR A 5 -4.62 10.85 -7.05
C THR A 5 -4.34 11.86 -5.96
N SER A 6 -3.67 11.44 -4.88
CA SER A 6 -3.22 12.37 -3.85
C SER A 6 -2.26 13.41 -4.47
N GLY A 7 -2.62 14.69 -4.40
CA GLY A 7 -1.84 15.80 -4.97
C GLY A 7 -0.60 16.14 -4.12
N THR A 8 0.50 16.66 -4.74
CA THR A 8 1.69 17.16 -4.02
C THR A 8 1.40 18.42 -3.21
N THR A 9 0.32 19.10 -3.53
CA THR A 9 -0.11 20.37 -2.93
C THR A 9 -1.17 20.21 -1.84
N GLY A 10 -1.44 18.96 -1.40
CA GLY A 10 -2.46 18.66 -0.40
C GLY A 10 -3.89 18.53 -0.93
N LYS A 11 -4.13 18.83 -2.20
CA LYS A 11 -5.43 18.63 -2.84
C LYS A 11 -5.37 17.45 -3.82
N PRO A 12 -6.36 16.53 -3.82
CA PRO A 12 -6.42 15.47 -4.81
C PRO A 12 -6.42 16.04 -6.24
N LYS A 13 -5.59 15.46 -7.11
CA LYS A 13 -5.56 15.81 -8.53
C LYS A 13 -6.43 14.86 -9.33
N CYS A 14 -7.29 15.39 -10.18
CA CYS A 14 -8.13 14.61 -11.09
C CYS A 14 -7.37 14.34 -12.39
N VAL A 15 -6.84 13.15 -12.57
CA VAL A 15 -6.13 12.73 -13.78
C VAL A 15 -7.12 12.39 -14.87
N VAL A 16 -6.96 12.97 -16.06
CA VAL A 16 -7.78 12.73 -17.24
C VAL A 16 -7.10 11.69 -18.12
N LEU A 17 -7.64 10.48 -18.10
CA LEU A 17 -7.12 9.32 -18.82
C LEU A 17 -7.87 9.12 -20.15
N ASN A 18 -7.22 8.48 -21.10
CA ASN A 18 -7.84 8.21 -22.40
C ASN A 18 -7.89 6.72 -22.71
N ASN A 19 -8.91 6.32 -23.49
CA ASN A 19 -9.13 4.92 -23.84
C ASN A 19 -8.01 4.31 -24.69
N ARG A 20 -7.32 5.11 -25.52
CA ARG A 20 -6.20 4.63 -26.34
C ARG A 20 -5.03 4.16 -25.46
N ALA A 21 -4.73 4.91 -24.40
CA ALA A 21 -3.71 4.53 -23.44
C ALA A 21 -4.08 3.24 -22.71
N THR A 22 -5.32 3.15 -22.20
CA THR A 22 -5.84 1.93 -21.55
C THR A 22 -5.82 0.73 -22.47
N ALA A 23 -6.27 0.91 -23.74
CA ALA A 23 -6.26 -0.16 -24.74
C ALA A 23 -4.83 -0.66 -25.01
N ASN A 24 -3.84 0.24 -25.07
CA ASN A 24 -2.44 -0.18 -25.21
C ASN A 24 -1.98 -1.02 -24.02
N VAL A 25 -2.25 -0.59 -22.78
CA VAL A 25 -1.88 -1.38 -21.59
C VAL A 25 -2.53 -2.75 -21.60
N VAL A 26 -3.84 -2.81 -21.83
CA VAL A 26 -4.60 -4.07 -21.88
C VAL A 26 -4.04 -4.99 -22.97
N HIS A 27 -3.89 -4.49 -24.20
CA HIS A 27 -3.39 -5.27 -25.32
C HIS A 27 -1.97 -5.80 -25.08
N GLN A 28 -1.03 -4.94 -24.68
CA GLN A 28 0.36 -5.35 -24.41
C GLN A 28 0.45 -6.35 -23.27
N THR A 29 -0.38 -6.18 -22.25
CA THR A 29 -0.43 -7.09 -21.10
C THR A 29 -1.00 -8.44 -21.49
N GLN A 30 -2.10 -8.49 -22.24
CA GLN A 30 -2.69 -9.74 -22.74
C GLN A 30 -1.69 -10.51 -23.60
N GLN A 31 -1.01 -9.85 -24.52
CA GLN A 31 0.03 -10.49 -25.33
C GLN A 31 1.19 -11.01 -24.48
N ARG A 32 1.72 -10.18 -23.56
CA ARG A 32 2.88 -10.55 -22.74
C ARG A 32 2.59 -11.68 -21.77
N TRP A 33 1.38 -11.73 -21.23
CA TRP A 33 0.94 -12.75 -20.28
C TRP A 33 0.30 -13.96 -20.96
N ALA A 34 0.22 -13.94 -22.29
CA ALA A 34 -0.46 -14.96 -23.10
C ALA A 34 -1.87 -15.27 -22.54
N VAL A 35 -2.65 -14.20 -22.34
CA VAL A 35 -4.02 -14.33 -21.78
C VAL A 35 -4.93 -14.97 -22.83
N THR A 36 -5.70 -15.95 -22.41
CA THR A 36 -6.67 -16.67 -23.24
C THR A 36 -8.05 -16.66 -22.58
N ALA A 37 -9.09 -17.04 -23.32
CA ALA A 37 -10.46 -17.11 -22.78
C ALA A 37 -10.63 -18.11 -21.61
N ASP A 38 -9.69 -19.05 -21.44
CA ASP A 38 -9.70 -20.02 -20.37
C ASP A 38 -9.16 -19.45 -19.05
N ASP A 39 -8.60 -18.25 -19.07
CA ASP A 39 -8.09 -17.61 -17.88
C ASP A 39 -9.20 -17.07 -16.97
N VAL A 40 -8.89 -17.01 -15.70
CA VAL A 40 -9.78 -16.48 -14.67
C VAL A 40 -9.06 -15.39 -13.89
N PHE A 41 -9.57 -14.17 -13.99
CA PHE A 41 -9.13 -13.03 -13.20
C PHE A 41 -9.87 -12.96 -11.86
N ILE A 42 -9.27 -12.31 -10.88
CA ILE A 42 -9.95 -11.87 -9.66
C ILE A 42 -9.69 -10.39 -9.42
N SER A 43 -10.74 -9.61 -9.17
CA SER A 43 -10.63 -8.18 -8.90
C SER A 43 -10.55 -7.94 -7.40
N VAL A 44 -9.32 -7.84 -6.88
CA VAL A 44 -9.06 -7.49 -5.47
C VAL A 44 -8.63 -6.04 -5.29
N THR A 45 -8.37 -5.35 -6.39
CA THR A 45 -8.01 -3.93 -6.39
C THR A 45 -9.27 -3.07 -6.37
N PRO A 46 -9.37 -2.08 -5.45
CA PRO A 46 -10.53 -1.20 -5.40
C PRO A 46 -10.77 -0.45 -6.72
N PRO A 47 -12.04 -0.22 -7.13
CA PRO A 47 -12.37 0.40 -8.43
C PRO A 47 -11.80 1.83 -8.62
N HIS A 48 -11.49 2.53 -7.54
CA HIS A 48 -10.88 3.87 -7.61
C HIS A 48 -9.36 3.83 -7.83
N HIS A 49 -8.74 2.66 -7.88
CA HIS A 49 -7.34 2.48 -8.23
C HIS A 49 -7.23 2.03 -9.68
N ASP A 50 -6.33 2.63 -10.47
CA ASP A 50 -6.19 2.41 -11.92
C ASP A 50 -5.89 0.95 -12.30
N MET A 51 -5.19 0.18 -11.45
CA MET A 51 -4.95 -1.25 -11.69
C MET A 51 -6.23 -2.06 -11.88
N SER A 52 -7.36 -1.64 -11.26
CA SER A 52 -8.66 -2.31 -11.42
C SER A 52 -9.17 -2.28 -12.87
N MET A 53 -8.68 -1.34 -13.66
CA MET A 53 -9.04 -1.24 -15.08
C MET A 53 -8.52 -2.42 -15.90
N LEU A 54 -7.39 -3.03 -15.49
CA LEU A 54 -6.96 -4.27 -16.12
C LEU A 54 -7.90 -5.43 -15.77
N ASP A 55 -8.29 -5.56 -14.50
CA ASP A 55 -9.19 -6.64 -14.08
C ASP A 55 -10.47 -6.59 -14.89
N LEU A 56 -11.04 -5.40 -15.07
CA LEU A 56 -12.28 -5.19 -15.80
C LEU A 56 -12.09 -5.31 -17.31
N PHE A 57 -11.30 -4.40 -17.91
CA PHE A 57 -11.18 -4.35 -19.38
C PHE A 57 -10.31 -5.48 -19.93
N GLY A 58 -9.28 -5.91 -19.16
CA GLY A 58 -8.46 -7.05 -19.55
C GLY A 58 -9.27 -8.35 -19.63
N SER A 59 -10.14 -8.59 -18.66
CA SER A 59 -11.01 -9.77 -18.67
C SER A 59 -12.03 -9.71 -19.82
N LEU A 60 -12.71 -8.58 -19.99
CA LEU A 60 -13.72 -8.40 -21.02
C LEU A 60 -13.13 -8.53 -22.44
N CYS A 61 -12.00 -7.88 -22.70
CA CYS A 61 -11.36 -7.91 -24.03
C CYS A 61 -10.82 -9.30 -24.41
N ALA A 62 -10.45 -10.13 -23.43
CA ALA A 62 -9.95 -11.48 -23.67
C ALA A 62 -11.06 -12.55 -23.64
N GLY A 63 -12.29 -12.18 -23.24
CA GLY A 63 -13.40 -13.12 -23.07
C GLY A 63 -13.19 -14.08 -21.89
N THR A 64 -12.42 -13.68 -20.88
CA THR A 64 -12.10 -14.48 -19.69
C THR A 64 -13.20 -14.39 -18.64
N THR A 65 -13.11 -15.20 -17.59
CA THR A 65 -13.94 -15.06 -16.40
C THR A 65 -13.33 -14.03 -15.45
N LEU A 66 -14.16 -13.11 -14.92
CA LEU A 66 -13.78 -12.20 -13.85
C LEU A 66 -14.51 -12.56 -12.56
N VAL A 67 -13.76 -12.90 -11.51
CA VAL A 67 -14.29 -13.14 -10.17
C VAL A 67 -14.33 -11.83 -9.41
N LEU A 68 -15.51 -11.43 -8.96
CA LEU A 68 -15.72 -10.23 -8.15
C LEU A 68 -15.98 -10.65 -6.70
N PRO A 69 -15.11 -10.28 -5.74
CA PRO A 69 -15.42 -10.44 -4.33
C PRO A 69 -16.68 -9.64 -3.96
N ALA A 70 -17.55 -10.21 -3.13
CA ALA A 70 -18.70 -9.49 -2.60
C ALA A 70 -18.22 -8.37 -1.64
N PRO A 71 -19.04 -7.32 -1.37
CA PRO A 71 -18.61 -6.19 -0.53
C PRO A 71 -18.03 -6.58 0.83
N HIS A 72 -18.53 -7.64 1.46
CA HIS A 72 -18.01 -8.15 2.73
C HIS A 72 -16.70 -8.95 2.59
N GLN A 73 -16.28 -9.25 1.37
CA GLN A 73 -15.05 -10.00 1.04
C GLN A 73 -13.91 -9.12 0.52
N GLU A 74 -14.15 -7.81 0.26
CA GLU A 74 -13.19 -6.90 -0.37
C GLU A 74 -11.84 -6.78 0.38
N LYS A 75 -11.82 -6.99 1.69
CA LYS A 75 -10.61 -6.91 2.53
C LYS A 75 -10.36 -8.18 3.33
N ASP A 76 -10.87 -9.30 2.87
CA ASP A 76 -10.80 -10.59 3.56
C ASP A 76 -9.94 -11.59 2.77
N ALA A 77 -8.70 -11.75 3.20
CA ALA A 77 -7.74 -12.64 2.57
C ALA A 77 -8.12 -14.12 2.66
N ILE A 78 -8.92 -14.51 3.66
CA ILE A 78 -9.45 -15.87 3.77
C ILE A 78 -10.47 -16.12 2.66
N SER A 79 -11.40 -15.19 2.51
CA SER A 79 -12.38 -15.25 1.40
C SER A 79 -11.70 -15.21 0.04
N TRP A 80 -10.64 -14.40 -0.15
CA TRP A 80 -9.90 -14.40 -1.42
C TRP A 80 -9.29 -15.76 -1.73
N ASN A 81 -8.67 -16.43 -0.75
CA ASN A 81 -8.13 -17.79 -0.94
C ASN A 81 -9.23 -18.78 -1.35
N GLN A 82 -10.40 -18.70 -0.70
CA GLN A 82 -11.55 -19.53 -1.06
C GLN A 82 -12.07 -19.25 -2.48
N LEU A 83 -12.11 -17.98 -2.88
CA LEU A 83 -12.50 -17.59 -4.24
C LEU A 83 -11.48 -18.07 -5.28
N VAL A 84 -10.17 -17.92 -5.00
CA VAL A 84 -9.09 -18.40 -5.88
C VAL A 84 -9.22 -19.91 -6.10
N GLU A 85 -9.42 -20.69 -5.03
CA GLU A 85 -9.59 -22.14 -5.10
C GLU A 85 -10.88 -22.53 -5.82
N LYS A 86 -12.02 -21.99 -5.39
CA LYS A 86 -13.36 -22.30 -5.91
C LYS A 86 -13.49 -22.01 -7.41
N HIS A 87 -13.00 -20.86 -7.85
CA HIS A 87 -13.12 -20.40 -9.23
C HIS A 87 -11.90 -20.73 -10.07
N ARG A 88 -10.87 -21.40 -9.51
CA ARG A 88 -9.62 -21.74 -10.18
C ARG A 88 -8.97 -20.53 -10.83
N VAL A 89 -8.85 -19.43 -10.08
CA VAL A 89 -8.22 -18.19 -10.57
C VAL A 89 -6.83 -18.48 -11.09
N THR A 90 -6.53 -17.98 -12.30
CA THR A 90 -5.23 -18.22 -12.96
C THR A 90 -4.32 -17.00 -12.93
N LEU A 91 -4.90 -15.79 -12.84
CA LEU A 91 -4.18 -14.52 -12.88
C LEU A 91 -4.48 -13.71 -11.63
N TRP A 92 -3.41 -13.33 -10.93
CA TRP A 92 -3.48 -12.45 -9.76
C TRP A 92 -2.71 -11.16 -10.03
N CYS A 93 -3.38 -10.02 -9.92
CA CYS A 93 -2.76 -8.70 -10.05
C CYS A 93 -3.13 -7.82 -8.86
N SER A 94 -2.14 -7.38 -8.09
CA SER A 94 -2.39 -6.52 -6.92
C SER A 94 -1.15 -5.75 -6.48
N VAL A 95 -1.33 -4.85 -5.51
CA VAL A 95 -0.20 -4.29 -4.76
C VAL A 95 0.42 -5.36 -3.85
N PRO A 96 1.73 -5.28 -3.53
CA PRO A 96 2.43 -6.29 -2.73
C PRO A 96 1.75 -6.62 -1.40
N ALA A 97 1.25 -5.62 -0.67
CA ALA A 97 0.59 -5.84 0.61
C ALA A 97 -0.65 -6.74 0.53
N ILE A 98 -1.46 -6.62 -0.53
CA ILE A 98 -2.63 -7.48 -0.75
C ILE A 98 -2.20 -8.92 -1.05
N LEU A 99 -1.14 -9.11 -1.85
CA LEU A 99 -0.59 -10.43 -2.10
C LEU A 99 -0.01 -11.07 -0.82
N GLU A 100 0.68 -10.30 0.00
CA GLU A 100 1.21 -10.79 1.28
C GLU A 100 0.09 -11.25 2.23
N MET A 101 -1.03 -10.54 2.25
CA MET A 101 -2.23 -10.98 2.98
C MET A 101 -2.77 -12.31 2.42
N LEU A 102 -2.86 -12.46 1.09
CA LEU A 102 -3.26 -13.72 0.46
C LEU A 102 -2.33 -14.86 0.89
N LEU A 103 -1.01 -14.66 0.81
CA LEU A 103 0.01 -15.65 1.17
C LEU A 103 -0.03 -16.04 2.65
N THR A 104 -0.34 -15.10 3.53
CA THR A 104 -0.47 -15.37 4.98
C THR A 104 -1.64 -16.29 5.29
N CYS A 105 -2.74 -16.15 4.55
CA CYS A 105 -3.97 -16.93 4.74
C CYS A 105 -4.11 -18.12 3.78
N LYS A 106 -3.07 -18.44 3.00
CA LYS A 106 -3.13 -19.51 2.00
C LYS A 106 -3.43 -20.88 2.60
N THR A 107 -4.21 -21.66 1.89
CA THR A 107 -4.38 -23.10 2.11
C THR A 107 -3.38 -23.90 1.25
N ALA A 108 -3.37 -25.22 1.37
CA ALA A 108 -2.53 -26.06 0.53
C ALA A 108 -2.85 -25.94 -0.97
N ASP A 109 -4.11 -25.69 -1.31
CA ASP A 109 -4.63 -25.72 -2.68
C ASP A 109 -4.95 -24.34 -3.27
N SER A 110 -5.07 -23.28 -2.44
CA SER A 110 -5.54 -21.97 -2.88
C SER A 110 -4.69 -21.31 -3.98
N LEU A 111 -3.39 -21.61 -4.06
CA LEU A 111 -2.50 -21.07 -5.10
C LEU A 111 -2.30 -22.02 -6.29
N ARG A 112 -2.94 -23.20 -6.27
CA ARG A 112 -2.67 -24.27 -7.24
C ARG A 112 -3.02 -23.89 -8.68
N SER A 113 -4.09 -23.15 -8.88
CA SER A 113 -4.55 -22.73 -10.20
C SER A 113 -3.82 -21.51 -10.76
N LEU A 114 -3.14 -20.73 -9.91
CA LEU A 114 -2.41 -19.54 -10.35
C LEU A 114 -1.28 -19.93 -11.31
N ARG A 115 -1.23 -19.30 -12.47
CA ARG A 115 -0.12 -19.40 -13.43
C ARG A 115 0.71 -18.14 -13.52
N LEU A 116 0.15 -17.01 -13.04
CA LEU A 116 0.82 -15.71 -13.08
C LEU A 116 0.42 -14.85 -11.87
N VAL A 117 1.42 -14.22 -11.28
CA VAL A 117 1.24 -13.17 -10.27
C VAL A 117 1.97 -11.91 -10.72
N ALA A 118 1.24 -10.81 -10.79
CA ALA A 118 1.78 -9.49 -11.10
C ALA A 118 1.58 -8.54 -9.91
N GLN A 119 2.61 -7.78 -9.61
CA GLN A 119 2.61 -6.85 -8.49
C GLN A 119 3.05 -5.46 -8.95
N GLY A 120 2.33 -4.44 -8.52
CA GLY A 120 2.67 -3.07 -8.85
C GLY A 120 2.29 -2.09 -7.75
N GLY A 121 2.64 -0.83 -7.97
CA GLY A 121 2.23 0.23 -7.08
C GLY A 121 3.09 0.43 -5.83
N ASP A 122 3.91 -0.54 -5.41
CA ASP A 122 4.81 -0.46 -4.27
C ASP A 122 6.07 -1.33 -4.43
N TYR A 123 6.97 -1.26 -3.44
CA TYR A 123 8.20 -2.07 -3.40
C TYR A 123 7.87 -3.55 -3.23
N ILE A 124 8.37 -4.36 -4.16
CA ILE A 124 8.24 -5.82 -4.11
C ILE A 124 9.41 -6.37 -3.26
N LYS A 125 9.07 -6.99 -2.13
CA LYS A 125 10.08 -7.56 -1.23
C LYS A 125 10.70 -8.81 -1.84
N PRO A 126 12.03 -8.95 -1.86
CA PRO A 126 12.69 -10.18 -2.30
C PRO A 126 12.19 -11.43 -1.56
N ALA A 127 11.86 -11.31 -0.27
CA ALA A 127 11.30 -12.41 0.52
C ALA A 127 9.95 -12.90 -0.02
N THR A 128 9.08 -12.01 -0.50
CA THR A 128 7.79 -12.38 -1.11
C THR A 128 8.02 -13.14 -2.41
N VAL A 129 8.96 -12.69 -3.25
CA VAL A 129 9.36 -13.40 -4.48
C VAL A 129 9.89 -14.80 -4.15
N GLN A 130 10.77 -14.91 -3.17
CA GLN A 130 11.33 -16.20 -2.73
C GLN A 130 10.23 -17.14 -2.20
N THR A 131 9.28 -16.62 -1.42
CA THR A 131 8.14 -17.39 -0.93
C THR A 131 7.31 -17.97 -2.08
N LEU A 132 6.98 -17.14 -3.09
CA LEU A 132 6.26 -17.58 -4.27
C LEU A 132 7.04 -18.65 -5.06
N ARG A 133 8.33 -18.47 -5.24
CA ARG A 133 9.21 -19.45 -5.92
C ARG A 133 9.28 -20.78 -5.19
N THR A 134 9.32 -20.75 -3.85
CA THR A 134 9.30 -21.98 -3.04
C THR A 134 7.97 -22.73 -3.16
N LEU A 135 6.87 -21.98 -3.16
CA LEU A 135 5.52 -22.57 -3.24
C LEU A 135 5.16 -23.02 -4.66
N ARG A 136 5.55 -22.24 -5.66
CA ARG A 136 5.21 -22.44 -7.07
C ARG A 136 6.39 -22.00 -7.95
N PRO A 137 7.37 -22.91 -8.19
CA PRO A 137 8.56 -22.60 -9.01
C PRO A 137 8.23 -22.22 -10.46
N ASP A 138 7.14 -22.76 -10.98
CA ASP A 138 6.62 -22.57 -12.34
C ASP A 138 5.84 -21.26 -12.55
N LEU A 139 5.54 -20.54 -11.46
CA LEU A 139 4.70 -19.34 -11.50
C LEU A 139 5.40 -18.18 -12.24
N ALA A 140 4.72 -17.62 -13.24
CA ALA A 140 5.20 -16.41 -13.89
C ALA A 140 5.03 -15.21 -12.94
N LEU A 141 6.12 -14.45 -12.70
CA LEU A 141 6.10 -13.29 -11.80
C LEU A 141 6.44 -12.02 -12.58
N PHE A 142 5.67 -10.95 -12.33
CA PHE A 142 5.90 -9.65 -12.93
C PHE A 142 5.92 -8.53 -11.89
N SER A 143 6.88 -7.62 -12.05
CA SER A 143 6.85 -6.29 -11.46
C SER A 143 6.23 -5.31 -12.44
N LEU A 144 5.30 -4.49 -11.97
CA LEU A 144 4.58 -3.48 -12.75
C LEU A 144 4.84 -2.11 -12.15
N GLY A 145 4.98 -1.10 -13.00
CA GLY A 145 5.27 0.25 -12.53
C GLY A 145 4.70 1.34 -13.42
N GLY A 146 4.64 2.52 -12.87
CA GLY A 146 4.13 3.73 -13.50
C GLY A 146 3.20 4.50 -12.59
N PRO A 147 3.20 5.85 -12.64
CA PRO A 147 2.19 6.65 -11.98
C PRO A 147 0.88 6.64 -12.78
N THR A 148 -0.23 7.02 -12.15
CA THR A 148 -1.56 7.08 -12.79
C THR A 148 -1.57 7.96 -14.04
N GLU A 149 -0.72 8.99 -14.07
CA GLU A 149 -0.52 9.89 -15.22
C GLU A 149 0.07 9.19 -16.46
N THR A 150 0.50 7.94 -16.31
CA THR A 150 0.98 7.07 -17.39
C THR A 150 0.10 5.85 -17.59
N THR A 151 -1.13 5.91 -17.13
CA THR A 151 -2.24 4.97 -17.32
C THR A 151 -1.91 3.56 -16.85
N ILE A 152 -2.42 3.16 -15.71
CA ILE A 152 -2.33 1.84 -15.07
C ILE A 152 -0.86 1.49 -14.77
N TRP A 153 -0.09 1.06 -15.77
CA TRP A 153 1.37 0.94 -15.76
C TRP A 153 1.96 1.16 -17.14
N SER A 154 3.16 1.64 -17.18
CA SER A 154 3.89 1.94 -18.43
C SER A 154 5.29 1.34 -18.47
N ILE A 155 5.68 0.63 -17.40
CA ILE A 155 6.94 -0.11 -17.26
C ILE A 155 6.67 -1.44 -16.56
N TRP A 156 7.41 -2.47 -16.93
CA TRP A 156 7.31 -3.79 -16.31
C TRP A 156 8.65 -4.53 -16.29
N HIS A 157 8.73 -5.53 -15.40
CA HIS A 157 9.85 -6.46 -15.34
C HIS A 157 9.36 -7.89 -15.11
N PRO A 158 9.59 -8.85 -16.03
CA PRO A 158 9.41 -10.26 -15.74
C PRO A 158 10.50 -10.72 -14.78
N ILE A 159 10.12 -11.19 -13.61
CA ILE A 159 11.06 -11.63 -12.58
C ILE A 159 11.52 -13.04 -12.93
N ALA A 160 12.78 -13.20 -13.29
CA ALA A 160 13.35 -14.48 -13.67
C ALA A 160 13.43 -15.47 -12.48
N PRO A 161 13.36 -16.79 -12.70
CA PRO A 161 13.42 -17.78 -11.62
C PRO A 161 14.67 -17.67 -10.74
N GLN A 162 15.81 -17.35 -11.32
CA GLN A 162 17.12 -17.21 -10.66
C GLN A 162 17.39 -15.80 -10.13
N GLU A 163 16.47 -14.86 -10.37
CA GLU A 163 16.67 -13.48 -9.95
C GLU A 163 16.52 -13.34 -8.45
N SER A 164 17.50 -12.68 -7.82
CA SER A 164 17.55 -12.43 -6.39
C SER A 164 17.87 -10.96 -6.10
N GLY A 165 17.52 -10.50 -4.91
CA GLY A 165 17.72 -9.11 -4.50
C GLY A 165 16.62 -8.18 -4.95
N THR A 166 16.96 -6.90 -5.08
CA THR A 166 15.99 -5.84 -5.40
C THR A 166 15.44 -6.02 -6.81
N VAL A 167 14.11 -6.13 -6.91
CA VAL A 167 13.40 -6.26 -8.19
C VAL A 167 13.50 -4.95 -8.98
N PRO A 168 13.92 -5.00 -10.27
CA PRO A 168 13.95 -3.83 -11.11
C PRO A 168 12.57 -3.19 -11.32
N TYR A 169 12.57 -1.87 -11.53
CA TYR A 169 11.39 -1.19 -12.07
C TYR A 169 11.10 -1.70 -13.49
N GLY A 170 12.16 -1.96 -14.25
CA GLY A 170 12.09 -2.74 -15.49
C GLY A 170 12.32 -1.95 -16.75
N ARG A 171 11.58 -2.31 -17.81
CA ARG A 171 11.62 -1.69 -19.14
C ARG A 171 10.24 -1.17 -19.54
N PRO A 172 10.17 -0.10 -20.33
CA PRO A 172 8.89 0.45 -20.79
C PRO A 172 8.08 -0.56 -21.60
N LEU A 173 6.75 -0.46 -21.48
CA LEU A 173 5.83 -1.14 -22.37
C LEU A 173 6.05 -0.66 -23.82
N PRO A 174 5.71 -1.48 -24.84
CA PRO A 174 5.70 -1.04 -26.23
C PRO A 174 4.91 0.27 -26.42
N ALA A 175 5.39 1.10 -27.35
CA ALA A 175 4.90 2.45 -27.62
C ALA A 175 5.07 3.46 -26.47
N ASN A 176 5.90 3.13 -25.48
CA ASN A 176 6.32 4.04 -24.40
C ASN A 176 7.84 4.13 -24.33
N ARG A 177 8.33 5.22 -23.78
CA ARG A 177 9.75 5.50 -23.56
C ARG A 177 9.94 6.06 -22.17
N TYR A 178 11.05 5.72 -21.54
CA TYR A 178 11.47 6.23 -20.25
C TYR A 178 12.83 6.92 -20.41
N PHE A 179 13.00 8.01 -19.70
CA PHE A 179 14.24 8.79 -19.70
C PHE A 179 14.62 9.09 -18.28
N ILE A 180 15.90 8.97 -17.98
CA ILE A 180 16.49 9.41 -16.72
C ILE A 180 17.22 10.69 -17.04
N CYS A 181 16.82 11.79 -16.44
CA CYS A 181 17.37 13.11 -16.74
C CYS A 181 17.87 13.82 -15.48
N HIS A 182 18.89 14.64 -15.66
CA HIS A 182 19.31 15.66 -14.71
C HIS A 182 18.23 16.75 -14.57
N ASP A 183 18.38 17.64 -13.59
CA ASP A 183 17.42 18.72 -13.36
C ASP A 183 17.36 19.75 -14.51
N ASP A 184 18.43 19.85 -15.30
CA ASP A 184 18.52 20.67 -16.52
C ASP A 184 17.86 20.04 -17.75
N GLY A 185 17.36 18.78 -17.62
CA GLY A 185 16.71 18.04 -18.70
C GLY A 185 17.66 17.19 -19.53
N SER A 186 18.98 17.26 -19.34
CA SER A 186 19.95 16.41 -20.04
C SER A 186 19.85 14.95 -19.57
N HIS A 187 20.13 13.99 -20.49
CA HIS A 187 20.05 12.57 -20.20
C HIS A 187 21.17 12.09 -19.28
N CYS A 188 20.83 11.32 -18.24
CA CYS A 188 21.79 10.68 -17.37
C CYS A 188 22.41 9.44 -18.03
N PRO A 189 23.74 9.24 -17.90
CA PRO A 189 24.37 7.97 -18.28
C PRO A 189 23.96 6.82 -17.35
N ALA A 190 24.21 5.58 -17.77
CA ALA A 190 23.95 4.40 -16.95
C ALA A 190 24.64 4.49 -15.58
N GLY A 191 23.96 4.07 -14.52
CA GLY A 191 24.42 4.13 -13.14
C GLY A 191 24.23 5.48 -12.45
N VAL A 192 23.91 6.55 -13.18
CA VAL A 192 23.68 7.89 -12.59
C VAL A 192 22.21 8.06 -12.25
N VAL A 193 21.94 8.45 -11.00
CA VAL A 193 20.59 8.73 -10.53
C VAL A 193 20.11 10.06 -11.05
N GLY A 194 18.94 10.05 -11.66
CA GLY A 194 18.25 11.24 -12.16
C GLY A 194 16.75 11.10 -12.05
N ARG A 195 16.02 12.14 -12.47
CA ARG A 195 14.56 12.14 -12.47
C ARG A 195 14.02 11.27 -13.59
N ILE A 196 13.04 10.44 -13.27
CA ILE A 196 12.35 9.59 -14.25
C ILE A 196 11.33 10.45 -15.01
N HIS A 197 11.44 10.43 -16.34
CA HIS A 197 10.45 10.96 -17.27
C HIS A 197 9.91 9.83 -18.12
N THR A 198 8.65 9.92 -18.48
CA THR A 198 8.00 8.91 -19.33
C THR A 198 7.25 9.59 -20.47
N ALA A 199 7.34 9.01 -21.67
CA ALA A 199 6.69 9.49 -22.87
C ALA A 199 6.02 8.33 -23.62
N GLY A 200 5.10 8.64 -24.50
CA GLY A 200 4.45 7.65 -25.36
C GLY A 200 2.94 7.65 -25.23
N VAL A 201 2.35 6.56 -25.72
CA VAL A 201 0.90 6.43 -25.90
C VAL A 201 0.13 6.37 -24.57
N ASN A 202 0.81 5.94 -23.49
CA ASN A 202 0.17 5.78 -22.18
C ASN A 202 0.03 7.10 -21.40
N LEU A 203 0.52 8.22 -21.90
CA LEU A 203 0.39 9.50 -21.22
C LEU A 203 -1.08 9.92 -21.07
N ALA A 204 -1.47 10.30 -19.88
CA ALA A 204 -2.73 10.99 -19.60
C ALA A 204 -2.84 12.30 -20.40
N LEU A 205 -4.05 12.79 -20.59
CA LEU A 205 -4.29 14.06 -21.25
C LEU A 205 -3.81 15.22 -20.38
N GLY A 206 -3.92 15.11 -19.07
CA GLY A 206 -3.54 16.13 -18.09
C GLY A 206 -4.35 15.96 -16.80
N TYR A 207 -4.51 17.06 -16.08
CA TYR A 207 -5.33 17.14 -14.87
C TYR A 207 -6.55 18.04 -15.12
N LEU A 208 -7.70 17.62 -14.61
CA LEU A 208 -8.89 18.46 -14.60
C LEU A 208 -8.89 19.32 -13.33
N GLU A 209 -8.74 20.63 -13.50
CA GLU A 209 -8.74 21.60 -12.41
C GLU A 209 -9.68 22.75 -12.75
N GLN A 210 -10.70 22.97 -11.91
CA GLN A 210 -11.69 24.04 -12.10
C GLN A 210 -12.36 24.04 -13.49
N GLY A 211 -12.59 22.85 -14.06
CA GLY A 211 -13.20 22.70 -15.38
C GLY A 211 -12.22 22.80 -16.57
N GLU A 212 -10.94 23.08 -16.33
CA GLU A 212 -9.92 23.22 -17.35
C GLU A 212 -8.90 22.08 -17.30
N LEU A 213 -8.37 21.71 -18.48
CA LEU A 213 -7.29 20.73 -18.58
C LEU A 213 -5.92 21.41 -18.36
N LYS A 214 -5.25 21.05 -17.27
CA LYS A 214 -3.91 21.55 -16.92
C LYS A 214 -2.84 20.48 -17.17
N GLN A 215 -1.62 20.91 -17.46
CA GLN A 215 -0.50 20.03 -17.80
C GLN A 215 0.80 20.37 -17.04
N HIS A 216 0.71 20.68 -15.74
CA HIS A 216 1.83 21.18 -14.93
C HIS A 216 3.08 20.31 -14.92
N ASP A 217 2.89 18.96 -14.93
CA ASP A 217 3.99 17.99 -14.84
C ASP A 217 4.28 17.35 -16.21
N PHE A 218 3.56 17.79 -17.27
CA PHE A 218 3.83 17.38 -18.64
C PHE A 218 4.78 18.40 -19.28
N VAL A 219 5.93 17.92 -19.71
CA VAL A 219 7.03 18.73 -20.24
C VAL A 219 7.35 18.29 -21.67
N THR A 220 8.13 19.10 -22.38
CA THR A 220 8.74 18.74 -23.65
C THR A 220 10.19 18.37 -23.41
N LEU A 221 10.59 17.16 -23.79
CA LEU A 221 11.97 16.70 -23.81
C LEU A 221 12.45 16.59 -25.25
N GLU A 222 13.77 16.61 -25.44
CA GLU A 222 14.38 16.23 -26.70
C GLU A 222 14.37 14.69 -26.83
N GLY A 223 13.75 14.17 -27.87
CA GLY A 223 13.76 12.75 -28.17
C GLY A 223 15.11 12.28 -28.72
N PRO A 224 15.35 10.96 -28.80
CA PRO A 224 16.58 10.39 -29.35
C PRO A 224 16.86 10.77 -30.81
N ASP A 225 15.83 11.20 -31.54
CA ASP A 225 15.85 11.66 -32.92
C ASP A 225 15.97 13.20 -33.03
N GLY A 226 16.20 13.90 -31.90
CA GLY A 226 16.28 15.35 -31.83
C GLY A 226 14.92 16.05 -31.95
N GLN A 227 13.80 15.29 -32.02
CA GLN A 227 12.48 15.89 -32.13
C GLN A 227 11.89 16.14 -30.73
N PRO A 228 11.05 17.19 -30.59
CA PRO A 228 10.38 17.48 -29.34
C PRO A 228 9.38 16.36 -29.00
N LEU A 229 9.45 15.86 -27.78
CA LEU A 229 8.64 14.74 -27.28
C LEU A 229 7.89 15.16 -26.02
N ARG A 230 6.56 15.04 -26.03
CA ARG A 230 5.75 15.24 -24.82
C ARG A 230 6.04 14.13 -23.84
N ALA A 231 6.43 14.51 -22.62
CA ALA A 231 6.78 13.59 -21.54
C ALA A 231 6.10 14.01 -20.23
N PHE A 232 5.86 13.04 -19.37
CA PHE A 232 5.45 13.26 -18.00
C PHE A 232 6.68 13.22 -17.09
N ARG A 233 6.91 14.29 -16.36
CA ARG A 233 7.95 14.40 -15.35
C ARG A 233 7.45 13.81 -14.05
N THR A 234 7.87 12.58 -13.76
CA THR A 234 7.42 11.88 -12.55
C THR A 234 7.98 12.50 -11.26
N GLY A 235 7.41 12.14 -10.12
CA GLY A 235 7.99 12.42 -8.81
C GLY A 235 9.08 11.41 -8.40
N ASP A 236 9.47 10.49 -9.27
CA ASP A 236 10.37 9.38 -8.97
C ASP A 236 11.77 9.63 -9.56
N GLN A 237 12.80 9.16 -8.85
CA GLN A 237 14.19 9.12 -9.31
C GLN A 237 14.65 7.68 -9.48
N GLY A 238 15.52 7.45 -10.45
CA GLY A 238 16.06 6.14 -10.74
C GLY A 238 17.32 6.23 -11.58
N TYR A 239 17.82 5.08 -11.99
CA TYR A 239 19.01 4.98 -12.85
C TYR A 239 18.90 3.77 -13.77
N TYR A 240 19.58 3.82 -14.92
CA TYR A 240 19.72 2.67 -15.80
C TYR A 240 20.78 1.71 -15.27
N ARG A 241 20.45 0.42 -15.22
CA ARG A 241 21.42 -0.65 -15.08
C ARG A 241 22.11 -0.92 -16.44
N ALA A 242 23.29 -1.57 -16.40
CA ALA A 242 24.01 -1.97 -17.59
C ALA A 242 23.20 -2.90 -18.53
N ASP A 243 22.27 -3.66 -17.99
CA ASP A 243 21.34 -4.52 -18.75
C ASP A 243 20.15 -3.77 -19.37
N GLY A 244 20.08 -2.45 -19.20
CA GLY A 244 19.02 -1.59 -19.71
C GLY A 244 17.74 -1.59 -18.89
N ASN A 245 17.67 -2.28 -17.75
CA ASN A 245 16.58 -2.12 -16.82
C ASN A 245 16.72 -0.82 -16.03
N ILE A 246 15.59 -0.20 -15.71
CA ILE A 246 15.54 0.94 -14.79
C ILE A 246 15.39 0.43 -13.36
N MET A 247 16.21 0.98 -12.46
CA MET A 247 16.06 0.81 -11.02
C MET A 247 15.42 2.05 -10.42
N PHE A 248 14.46 1.82 -9.55
CA PHE A 248 13.90 2.88 -8.72
C PHE A 248 14.90 3.24 -7.61
N ALA A 249 15.15 4.52 -7.38
CA ALA A 249 16.06 4.98 -6.32
C ALA A 249 15.30 5.64 -5.16
N THR A 250 14.52 6.71 -5.43
CA THR A 250 13.81 7.49 -4.40
C THR A 250 12.70 8.35 -5.03
N ARG A 251 12.05 9.19 -4.21
CA ARG A 251 11.08 10.19 -4.64
C ARG A 251 11.52 11.62 -4.33
N VAL A 252 11.23 12.52 -5.24
CA VAL A 252 11.68 13.93 -5.14
C VAL A 252 10.78 14.75 -4.21
N ASN A 253 9.49 14.52 -4.17
CA ASN A 253 8.55 15.42 -3.50
C ASN A 253 7.54 14.69 -2.62
N GLY A 254 7.80 14.56 -1.31
CA GLY A 254 6.79 14.41 -0.27
C GLY A 254 5.73 13.30 -0.37
N TYR A 255 5.76 12.51 -1.44
CA TYR A 255 4.92 11.33 -1.54
C TYR A 255 5.69 10.11 -1.05
N VAL A 256 4.99 9.32 -0.29
CA VAL A 256 5.48 8.01 0.13
C VAL A 256 4.45 6.95 -0.29
N LYS A 257 4.90 5.74 -0.50
CA LYS A 257 3.98 4.60 -0.64
C LYS A 257 3.91 3.88 0.69
N ILE A 258 2.72 3.84 1.26
CA ILE A 258 2.41 3.12 2.49
C ILE A 258 1.47 1.98 2.12
N ARG A 259 1.94 0.74 2.23
CA ARG A 259 1.17 -0.47 1.89
C ARG A 259 0.49 -0.39 0.51
N GLY A 260 1.21 0.12 -0.48
CA GLY A 260 0.72 0.27 -1.85
C GLY A 260 -0.09 1.53 -2.14
N VAL A 261 -0.50 2.26 -1.12
CA VAL A 261 -1.23 3.53 -1.27
C VAL A 261 -0.23 4.67 -1.41
N ARG A 262 -0.39 5.47 -2.45
CA ARG A 262 0.35 6.74 -2.63
C ARG A 262 -0.19 7.76 -1.64
N VAL A 263 0.64 8.17 -0.69
CA VAL A 263 0.27 9.07 0.40
C VAL A 263 1.03 10.38 0.24
N SER A 264 0.29 11.48 0.23
CA SER A 264 0.85 12.83 0.23
C SER A 264 1.13 13.27 1.66
N LEU A 265 2.39 13.40 2.03
CA LEU A 265 2.75 13.91 3.35
C LEU A 265 2.23 15.34 3.59
N PRO A 266 2.33 16.27 2.60
CA PRO A 266 1.77 17.63 2.74
C PRO A 266 0.25 17.65 2.96
N GLU A 267 -0.50 16.73 2.33
CA GLU A 267 -1.95 16.64 2.52
C GLU A 267 -2.31 16.26 3.95
N ILE A 268 -1.58 15.29 4.52
CA ILE A 268 -1.77 14.89 5.93
C ILE A 268 -1.41 16.05 6.85
N GLU A 269 -0.29 16.71 6.60
CA GLU A 269 0.14 17.86 7.38
C GLU A 269 -0.92 18.98 7.36
N ASP A 270 -1.47 19.29 6.19
CA ASP A 270 -2.47 20.33 6.02
C ASP A 270 -3.78 20.01 6.76
N VAL A 271 -4.23 18.76 6.69
CA VAL A 271 -5.40 18.30 7.44
C VAL A 271 -5.18 18.40 8.94
N LEU A 272 -4.05 17.86 9.43
CA LEU A 272 -3.78 17.80 10.88
C LEU A 272 -3.49 19.18 11.48
N ARG A 273 -2.94 20.13 10.71
CA ARG A 273 -2.79 21.53 11.14
C ARG A 273 -4.13 22.26 11.38
N ARG A 274 -5.24 21.74 10.85
CA ARG A 274 -6.59 22.29 11.13
C ARG A 274 -7.08 21.99 12.52
N HIS A 275 -6.42 21.07 13.23
CA HIS A 275 -6.76 20.81 14.63
C HIS A 275 -6.50 22.05 15.50
N PRO A 276 -7.47 22.51 16.33
CA PRO A 276 -7.39 23.79 17.04
C PRO A 276 -6.17 23.96 17.92
N ALA A 277 -5.72 22.87 18.57
CA ALA A 277 -4.59 22.88 19.48
C ALA A 277 -3.24 22.71 18.78
N ILE A 278 -3.19 22.27 17.52
CA ILE A 278 -1.94 22.08 16.78
C ILE A 278 -1.47 23.41 16.20
N LEU A 279 -0.23 23.76 16.47
CA LEU A 279 0.44 24.94 15.93
C LEU A 279 1.08 24.62 14.57
N ASP A 280 1.82 23.53 14.50
CA ASP A 280 2.46 23.05 13.27
C ASP A 280 2.67 21.53 13.33
N MET A 281 2.85 20.92 12.15
CA MET A 281 3.05 19.48 12.03
C MET A 281 3.89 19.14 10.81
N VAL A 282 4.79 18.19 10.98
CA VAL A 282 5.61 17.62 9.90
C VAL A 282 5.44 16.11 9.91
N VAL A 283 5.06 15.57 8.77
CA VAL A 283 4.86 14.12 8.57
C VAL A 283 6.01 13.57 7.73
N VAL A 284 6.55 12.44 8.13
CA VAL A 284 7.60 11.70 7.40
C VAL A 284 7.26 10.22 7.34
N ASP A 285 7.79 9.56 6.33
CA ASP A 285 7.86 8.10 6.31
C ASP A 285 9.08 7.65 7.13
N TYR A 286 8.94 6.53 7.82
CA TYR A 286 10.07 5.91 8.52
C TYR A 286 9.94 4.38 8.48
N PRO A 287 11.09 3.64 8.51
CA PRO A 287 11.06 2.19 8.59
C PRO A 287 10.49 1.74 9.94
N SER A 288 9.50 0.87 9.94
CA SER A 288 8.82 0.37 11.14
C SER A 288 8.78 -1.15 11.15
N GLY A 289 8.92 -1.74 12.36
CA GLY A 289 8.91 -3.19 12.55
C GLY A 289 10.18 -3.90 12.08
N GLU A 290 10.26 -5.21 12.31
CA GLU A 290 11.41 -6.05 11.96
C GLU A 290 11.68 -6.13 10.44
N ASN A 291 10.65 -5.90 9.63
CA ASN A 291 10.71 -5.95 8.17
C ASN A 291 10.99 -4.60 7.51
N ASN A 292 11.31 -3.55 8.27
CA ASN A 292 11.53 -2.20 7.75
C ASN A 292 10.39 -1.69 6.82
N GLU A 293 9.14 -2.02 7.13
CA GLU A 293 8.00 -1.52 6.36
C GLU A 293 7.88 -0.01 6.52
N ALA A 294 7.58 0.68 5.43
CA ALA A 294 7.33 2.10 5.48
C ALA A 294 6.06 2.40 6.30
N ALA A 295 6.20 3.23 7.32
CA ALA A 295 5.12 3.73 8.15
C ALA A 295 5.15 5.27 8.19
N LEU A 296 4.02 5.88 8.52
CA LEU A 296 3.94 7.33 8.71
C LEU A 296 4.20 7.68 10.17
N GLY A 297 5.05 8.66 10.38
CA GLY A 297 5.27 9.29 11.68
C GLY A 297 5.12 10.80 11.57
N ALA A 298 4.74 11.45 12.65
CA ALA A 298 4.53 12.88 12.71
C ALA A 298 5.28 13.50 13.92
N LEU A 299 5.90 14.65 13.67
CA LEU A 299 6.35 15.55 14.72
C LEU A 299 5.42 16.76 14.73
N TYR A 300 4.89 17.14 15.90
CA TYR A 300 3.93 18.23 16.02
C TYR A 300 4.26 19.19 17.14
N LEU A 301 3.84 20.43 16.96
CA LEU A 301 3.89 21.52 17.92
C LEU A 301 2.47 21.86 18.34
N THR A 302 2.27 22.23 19.60
CA THR A 302 0.99 22.72 20.12
C THR A 302 1.05 24.19 20.44
N ARG A 303 -0.11 24.84 20.44
CA ARG A 303 -0.20 26.29 20.73
C ARG A 303 0.08 26.65 22.17
N ASP A 304 -0.18 25.72 23.09
CA ASP A 304 0.04 25.89 24.53
C ASP A 304 1.32 25.22 25.04
N GLY A 305 2.12 24.61 24.13
CA GLY A 305 3.35 23.90 24.45
C GLY A 305 3.15 22.56 25.16
N LYS A 306 1.91 22.07 25.31
CA LYS A 306 1.63 20.80 25.99
C LYS A 306 1.29 19.70 24.98
N PRO A 307 1.76 18.46 25.22
CA PRO A 307 1.42 17.34 24.35
C PRO A 307 -0.09 17.03 24.38
N LEU A 308 -0.67 16.76 23.22
CA LEU A 308 -2.05 16.31 23.08
C LEU A 308 -2.17 14.81 23.33
N PRO A 309 -3.29 14.34 23.87
CA PRO A 309 -3.61 12.91 23.90
C PRO A 309 -3.62 12.34 22.46
N LEU A 310 -2.92 11.22 22.26
CA LEU A 310 -2.88 10.59 20.92
C LEU A 310 -4.25 10.18 20.42
N SER A 311 -5.16 9.82 21.31
CA SER A 311 -6.56 9.52 21.00
C SER A 311 -7.29 10.70 20.36
N GLU A 312 -7.03 11.92 20.83
CA GLU A 312 -7.61 13.16 20.30
C GLU A 312 -7.12 13.46 18.88
N ILE A 313 -5.79 13.39 18.66
CA ILE A 313 -5.21 13.61 17.33
C ILE A 313 -5.74 12.56 16.35
N ARG A 314 -5.82 11.29 16.76
CA ARG A 314 -6.32 10.20 15.92
C ARG A 314 -7.81 10.33 15.64
N ALA A 315 -8.62 10.67 16.61
CA ALA A 315 -10.06 10.89 16.41
C ALA A 315 -10.30 12.02 15.40
N PHE A 316 -9.57 13.12 15.53
CA PHE A 316 -9.60 14.20 14.55
C PHE A 316 -9.18 13.72 13.16
N ALA A 317 -8.03 13.04 13.06
CA ALA A 317 -7.50 12.52 11.80
C ALA A 317 -8.49 11.59 11.10
N THR A 318 -9.14 10.69 11.83
CA THR A 318 -10.10 9.71 11.29
C THR A 318 -11.33 10.38 10.67
N GLY A 319 -11.71 11.57 11.12
CA GLY A 319 -12.80 12.35 10.53
C GLY A 319 -12.50 12.93 9.14
N TYR A 320 -11.21 12.98 8.73
CA TYR A 320 -10.78 13.66 7.51
C TYR A 320 -9.85 12.84 6.62
N LEU A 321 -9.19 11.81 7.16
CA LEU A 321 -8.17 11.03 6.46
C LEU A 321 -8.53 9.54 6.42
N PRO A 322 -8.23 8.84 5.32
CA PRO A 322 -8.26 7.38 5.30
C PRO A 322 -7.29 6.78 6.32
N CYS A 323 -7.59 5.61 6.88
CA CYS A 323 -6.74 4.96 7.89
C CYS A 323 -5.27 4.78 7.47
N THR A 324 -5.02 4.58 6.18
CA THR A 324 -3.67 4.46 5.61
C THR A 324 -2.87 5.76 5.63
N HIS A 325 -3.53 6.91 5.79
CA HIS A 325 -2.94 8.25 5.82
C HIS A 325 -2.73 8.76 7.24
N ILE A 326 -3.16 8.02 8.26
CA ILE A 326 -3.01 8.43 9.66
C ILE A 326 -1.63 8.00 10.18
N PRO A 327 -0.79 8.93 10.68
CA PRO A 327 0.49 8.58 11.26
C PRO A 327 0.35 7.59 12.41
N THR A 328 1.22 6.59 12.45
CA THR A 328 1.24 5.57 13.50
C THR A 328 1.98 6.04 14.76
N ARG A 329 2.92 6.99 14.60
CA ARG A 329 3.68 7.61 15.69
C ARG A 329 3.55 9.12 15.64
N PHE A 330 3.51 9.71 16.82
CA PHE A 330 3.48 11.16 17.02
C PHE A 330 4.51 11.54 18.06
N ILE A 331 5.36 12.52 17.75
CA ILE A 331 6.33 13.14 18.67
C ILE A 331 5.91 14.57 18.89
N HIS A 332 5.69 14.96 20.15
CA HIS A 332 5.52 16.36 20.52
C HIS A 332 6.89 17.01 20.65
N ALA A 333 7.05 18.21 20.13
CA ALA A 333 8.25 19.00 20.23
C ALA A 333 7.92 20.48 20.52
N GLU A 334 8.89 21.20 21.09
CA GLU A 334 8.77 22.64 21.33
C GLU A 334 9.12 23.45 20.07
N ALA A 335 9.94 22.89 19.17
CA ALA A 335 10.33 23.52 17.91
C ALA A 335 10.58 22.46 16.82
N LEU A 336 10.39 22.84 15.55
CA LEU A 336 10.78 22.01 14.43
C LEU A 336 12.31 21.99 14.30
N PRO A 337 12.94 20.82 14.10
CA PRO A 337 14.35 20.77 13.77
C PRO A 337 14.59 21.40 12.40
N LEU A 338 15.60 22.27 12.32
CA LEU A 338 15.98 22.97 11.10
C LEU A 338 17.33 22.46 10.59
N SER A 339 17.44 22.32 9.27
CA SER A 339 18.70 22.07 8.57
C SER A 339 19.61 23.32 8.61
N ALA A 340 20.87 23.17 8.19
CA ALA A 340 21.82 24.28 8.11
C ALA A 340 21.34 25.46 7.23
N ASN A 341 20.41 25.17 6.28
CA ASN A 341 19.82 26.15 5.38
C ASN A 341 18.49 26.72 5.89
N GLY A 342 18.14 26.51 7.18
CA GLY A 342 16.92 27.03 7.80
C GLY A 342 15.62 26.34 7.36
N LYS A 343 15.68 25.21 6.64
CA LYS A 343 14.52 24.42 6.25
C LYS A 343 14.26 23.32 7.28
N THR A 344 13.02 22.89 7.41
CA THR A 344 12.66 21.73 8.26
C THR A 344 13.50 20.50 7.92
N ASP A 345 14.20 19.97 8.91
CA ASP A 345 15.08 18.80 8.76
C ASP A 345 14.28 17.51 8.90
N ARG A 346 13.67 17.08 7.79
CA ARG A 346 12.90 15.83 7.72
C ARG A 346 13.75 14.58 7.93
N HIS A 347 15.07 14.64 7.64
CA HIS A 347 15.97 13.53 7.90
C HIS A 347 16.17 13.29 9.39
N ARG A 348 16.33 14.36 10.15
CA ARG A 348 16.43 14.30 11.61
C ARG A 348 15.13 13.77 12.22
N ILE A 349 13.97 14.28 11.79
CA ILE A 349 12.67 13.79 12.26
C ILE A 349 12.50 12.29 11.97
N ARG A 350 12.91 11.84 10.78
CA ARG A 350 12.88 10.42 10.41
C ARG A 350 13.80 9.57 11.31
N ALA A 351 15.00 10.05 11.60
CA ALA A 351 15.94 9.39 12.48
C ALA A 351 15.38 9.31 13.92
N ASP A 352 14.82 10.39 14.46
CA ASP A 352 14.23 10.44 15.80
C ASP A 352 13.06 9.43 15.93
N LEU A 353 12.20 9.33 14.91
CA LEU A 353 11.11 8.35 14.83
C LEU A 353 11.63 6.90 14.74
N SER A 354 12.76 6.69 14.06
CA SER A 354 13.37 5.36 13.91
C SER A 354 14.09 4.94 15.22
N HIS A 355 14.78 5.85 15.89
CA HIS A 355 15.52 5.56 17.13
C HIS A 355 14.62 5.26 18.33
N GLN A 356 13.40 5.78 18.36
CA GLN A 356 12.41 5.39 19.38
C GLN A 356 11.95 3.93 19.28
N GLN A 357 12.46 3.14 18.31
CA GLN A 357 12.24 1.69 18.27
C GLN A 357 12.97 0.94 19.40
N THR A 358 13.98 1.52 20.02
CA THR A 358 14.73 0.90 21.13
C THR A 358 14.13 1.17 22.51
N ALA A 359 13.25 2.13 22.66
CA ALA A 359 12.39 2.21 23.84
C ALA A 359 11.19 1.26 23.62
N PRO A 360 10.79 0.46 24.63
CA PRO A 360 9.62 -0.38 24.48
C PRO A 360 8.48 0.52 24.00
N ALA A 361 7.93 0.20 22.83
CA ALA A 361 6.79 0.91 22.31
C ALA A 361 5.70 0.82 23.40
N LEU A 362 5.47 1.89 24.10
CA LEU A 362 4.22 2.13 24.80
C LEU A 362 3.17 2.19 23.68
N ASN A 363 2.71 0.99 23.29
CA ASN A 363 1.51 0.79 22.51
C ASN A 363 0.33 1.23 23.38
N ALA A 364 0.17 2.52 23.50
CA ALA A 364 -1.03 3.09 24.06
C ALA A 364 -2.10 3.16 22.97
N CYS A 365 -2.73 2.02 22.68
CA CYS A 365 -4.16 2.02 22.79
C CYS A 365 -4.42 2.52 24.21
N ALA A 366 -5.14 3.62 24.35
CA ALA A 366 -5.51 4.15 25.66
C ALA A 366 -5.93 2.98 26.55
N ALA A 367 -5.33 2.89 27.73
CA ALA A 367 -5.85 2.01 28.75
C ALA A 367 -7.34 2.36 28.89
N PRO A 368 -8.25 1.37 28.78
CA PRO A 368 -9.65 1.62 29.05
C PRO A 368 -9.75 2.17 30.48
N PRO A 369 -10.74 3.00 30.76
CA PRO A 369 -10.96 3.49 32.11
C PRO A 369 -11.01 2.28 33.09
N PRO A 370 -10.55 2.41 34.32
CA PRO A 370 -10.29 1.30 35.25
C PRO A 370 -11.50 0.43 35.64
N ASN A 371 -12.63 0.51 34.93
CA ASN A 371 -13.87 -0.19 35.23
C ASN A 371 -14.51 -0.95 34.06
N ALA A 372 -13.72 -1.41 33.06
CA ALA A 372 -14.27 -2.42 32.15
C ALA A 372 -14.34 -3.78 32.89
N PRO A 373 -15.45 -4.51 32.82
CA PRO A 373 -15.66 -5.66 33.70
C PRO A 373 -14.69 -6.80 33.37
N LEU A 374 -13.79 -7.11 34.31
CA LEU A 374 -12.85 -8.25 34.32
C LEU A 374 -13.52 -9.58 33.92
N ALA A 375 -14.82 -9.74 34.17
CA ALA A 375 -15.58 -10.94 33.81
C ALA A 375 -15.65 -11.23 32.31
N ARG A 376 -15.72 -10.21 31.46
CA ARG A 376 -15.80 -10.41 29.99
C ARG A 376 -14.51 -10.85 29.36
N SER A 377 -13.37 -10.38 29.84
CA SER A 377 -12.07 -10.76 29.30
C SER A 377 -11.76 -12.23 29.48
N ALA A 378 -12.13 -12.84 30.62
CA ALA A 378 -11.96 -14.26 30.87
C ALA A 378 -12.83 -15.13 29.97
N GLU A 379 -14.06 -14.69 29.70
CA GLU A 379 -14.97 -15.36 28.77
C GLU A 379 -14.45 -15.30 27.32
N ILE A 380 -13.95 -14.14 26.90
CA ILE A 380 -13.30 -13.94 25.61
C ILE A 380 -12.10 -14.89 25.44
N LEU A 381 -11.22 -14.99 26.47
CA LEU A 381 -10.10 -15.94 26.44
C LEU A 381 -10.57 -17.37 26.25
N THR A 382 -11.61 -17.77 26.93
CA THR A 382 -12.17 -19.11 26.79
C THR A 382 -12.66 -19.37 25.37
N ILE A 383 -13.33 -18.41 24.74
CA ILE A 383 -13.78 -18.48 23.34
C ILE A 383 -12.59 -18.60 22.39
N TYR A 384 -11.52 -17.81 22.61
CA TYR A 384 -10.29 -17.90 21.82
C TYR A 384 -9.63 -19.28 21.93
N TRP A 385 -9.42 -19.82 23.12
CA TRP A 385 -8.80 -21.13 23.32
C TRP A 385 -9.60 -22.25 22.63
N GLN A 386 -10.91 -22.20 22.75
CA GLN A 386 -11.80 -23.16 22.07
C GLN A 386 -11.76 -23.04 20.56
N ALA A 387 -11.63 -21.81 20.03
CA ALA A 387 -11.57 -21.57 18.59
C ALA A 387 -10.25 -22.05 17.97
N ILE A 388 -9.14 -21.91 18.70
CA ILE A 388 -7.82 -22.34 18.21
C ILE A 388 -7.46 -23.79 18.62
N GLY A 389 -8.29 -24.45 19.42
CA GLY A 389 -8.08 -25.84 19.85
C GLY A 389 -6.87 -26.03 20.78
N VAL A 390 -6.52 -25.01 21.59
CA VAL A 390 -5.34 -25.01 22.47
C VAL A 390 -5.76 -25.15 23.92
N THR A 391 -5.00 -25.95 24.69
CA THR A 391 -5.19 -26.07 26.14
C THR A 391 -4.58 -24.84 26.82
N PRO A 392 -5.33 -24.14 27.71
CA PRO A 392 -4.84 -22.98 28.43
C PRO A 392 -3.58 -23.29 29.25
N ARG A 393 -2.62 -22.36 29.28
CA ARG A 393 -1.46 -22.45 30.13
C ARG A 393 -1.61 -21.50 31.34
N PRO A 394 -1.07 -21.85 32.53
CA PRO A 394 -1.23 -21.02 33.73
C PRO A 394 -0.71 -19.58 33.60
N GLU A 395 0.31 -19.37 32.74
CA GLU A 395 0.91 -18.07 32.48
C GLU A 395 0.13 -17.18 31.49
N TRP A 396 -0.94 -17.69 30.87
CA TRP A 396 -1.73 -16.94 29.89
C TRP A 396 -2.90 -16.24 30.56
N GLY A 397 -2.86 -14.91 30.54
CA GLY A 397 -3.89 -14.02 31.08
C GLY A 397 -4.50 -13.10 30.04
N GLU A 398 -5.35 -12.21 30.51
CA GLU A 398 -6.14 -11.28 29.68
C GLU A 398 -5.30 -10.33 28.81
N GLU A 399 -4.06 -10.08 29.19
CA GLU A 399 -3.10 -9.24 28.48
C GLU A 399 -2.15 -10.03 27.60
N THR A 400 -2.20 -11.37 27.67
CA THR A 400 -1.36 -12.22 26.82
C THR A 400 -1.76 -12.06 25.37
N ALA A 401 -0.77 -11.77 24.53
CA ALA A 401 -1.03 -11.57 23.08
C ALA A 401 -1.56 -12.87 22.46
N PHE A 402 -2.62 -12.77 21.69
CA PHE A 402 -3.24 -13.92 21.02
C PHE A 402 -2.29 -14.71 20.13
N ILE A 403 -1.33 -14.03 19.48
CA ILE A 403 -0.31 -14.66 18.66
C ILE A 403 0.60 -15.59 19.51
N THR A 404 0.91 -15.19 20.76
CA THR A 404 1.69 -15.99 21.70
C THR A 404 0.92 -17.24 22.13
N MET A 405 -0.41 -17.18 22.16
CA MET A 405 -1.30 -18.30 22.45
C MET A 405 -1.54 -19.21 21.22
N GLY A 406 -0.99 -18.85 20.05
CA GLY A 406 -1.11 -19.65 18.83
C GLY A 406 -2.24 -19.23 17.90
N LEU A 407 -2.87 -18.07 18.12
CA LEU A 407 -3.85 -17.53 17.19
C LEU A 407 -3.18 -17.24 15.83
N LYS A 408 -3.80 -17.77 14.78
CA LYS A 408 -3.43 -17.49 13.39
C LYS A 408 -4.59 -16.82 12.68
N LEU A 409 -4.33 -16.08 11.62
CA LEU A 409 -5.35 -15.39 10.82
C LEU A 409 -6.55 -16.27 10.43
N PRO A 410 -6.38 -17.56 10.05
CA PRO A 410 -7.52 -18.45 9.76
C PRO A 410 -8.50 -18.66 10.93
N HIS A 411 -8.03 -18.51 12.16
CA HIS A 411 -8.88 -18.68 13.35
C HIS A 411 -9.76 -17.45 13.64
N ILE A 412 -9.42 -16.28 13.11
CA ILE A 412 -10.07 -15.00 13.44
C ILE A 412 -11.56 -15.02 13.03
N LYS A 413 -11.89 -15.67 11.91
CA LYS A 413 -13.29 -15.81 11.46
C LYS A 413 -14.09 -16.62 12.46
N GLN A 414 -13.59 -17.77 12.88
CA GLN A 414 -14.23 -18.63 13.86
C GLN A 414 -14.36 -17.95 15.22
N VAL A 415 -13.35 -17.16 15.61
CA VAL A 415 -13.41 -16.35 16.83
C VAL A 415 -14.51 -15.29 16.73
N ALA A 416 -14.60 -14.57 15.60
CA ALA A 416 -15.64 -13.55 15.38
C ALA A 416 -17.06 -14.16 15.44
N GLU A 417 -17.27 -15.30 14.79
CA GLU A 417 -18.55 -16.02 14.82
C GLU A 417 -18.93 -16.40 16.26
N ARG A 418 -18.01 -16.99 17.01
CA ARG A 418 -18.27 -17.41 18.40
C ARG A 418 -18.48 -16.23 19.36
N LEU A 419 -17.77 -15.11 19.15
CA LEU A 419 -17.99 -13.88 19.92
C LEU A 419 -19.38 -13.28 19.62
N ASN A 420 -19.80 -13.33 18.35
CA ASN A 420 -21.13 -12.88 17.96
C ASN A 420 -22.22 -13.72 18.60
N ASP A 421 -22.06 -15.03 18.64
CA ASP A 421 -23.01 -15.97 19.27
C ASP A 421 -23.05 -15.76 20.80
N ALA A 422 -21.90 -15.56 21.44
CA ALA A 422 -21.81 -15.43 22.89
C ALA A 422 -22.31 -14.05 23.40
N PHE A 423 -22.04 -12.97 22.64
CA PHE A 423 -22.30 -11.60 23.10
C PHE A 423 -23.39 -10.89 22.31
N GLY A 424 -24.04 -11.54 21.33
CA GLY A 424 -25.11 -10.96 20.52
C GLY A 424 -24.65 -9.80 19.62
N THR A 425 -23.38 -9.81 19.20
CA THR A 425 -22.77 -8.74 18.42
C THR A 425 -22.76 -9.07 16.92
N ARG A 426 -22.25 -8.14 16.09
CA ARG A 426 -22.09 -8.33 14.64
C ARG A 426 -20.64 -8.02 14.21
N LEU A 427 -19.67 -8.55 14.96
CA LEU A 427 -18.27 -8.41 14.62
C LEU A 427 -17.95 -9.11 13.32
N VAL A 428 -17.16 -8.48 12.49
CA VAL A 428 -16.53 -9.09 11.32
C VAL A 428 -15.04 -9.39 11.62
N SER A 429 -14.43 -10.32 10.91
CA SER A 429 -13.02 -10.71 11.14
C SER A 429 -12.06 -9.51 11.16
N SER A 430 -12.31 -8.50 10.32
CA SER A 430 -11.51 -7.28 10.27
C SER A 430 -11.60 -6.42 11.54
N SER A 431 -12.68 -6.51 12.30
CA SER A 431 -12.82 -5.78 13.58
C SER A 431 -11.91 -6.33 14.68
N LEU A 432 -11.56 -7.63 14.61
CA LEU A 432 -10.70 -8.29 15.57
C LEU A 432 -9.21 -8.19 15.24
N LEU A 433 -8.86 -7.90 13.98
CA LEU A 433 -7.45 -7.78 13.56
C LEU A 433 -6.61 -6.76 14.34
N PRO A 434 -7.15 -5.60 14.77
CA PRO A 434 -6.41 -4.66 15.61
C PRO A 434 -6.21 -5.14 17.05
N CYS A 435 -7.05 -6.06 17.53
CA CYS A 435 -7.04 -6.51 18.92
C CYS A 435 -5.93 -7.55 19.15
N LYS A 436 -5.04 -7.26 20.08
CA LYS A 436 -3.88 -8.13 20.38
C LYS A 436 -4.16 -9.13 21.50
N ASN A 437 -5.08 -8.82 22.39
CA ASN A 437 -5.41 -9.61 23.58
C ASN A 437 -6.90 -9.51 23.95
N ALA A 438 -7.31 -10.30 24.94
CA ALA A 438 -8.72 -10.37 25.36
C ALA A 438 -9.26 -9.05 25.94
N ARG A 439 -8.42 -8.27 26.60
CA ARG A 439 -8.81 -6.96 27.12
C ARG A 439 -9.17 -5.97 26.02
N GLU A 440 -8.41 -5.97 24.93
CA GLU A 440 -8.71 -5.11 23.76
C GLU A 440 -10.03 -5.52 23.07
N VAL A 441 -10.30 -6.83 22.98
CA VAL A 441 -11.60 -7.32 22.48
C VAL A 441 -12.74 -6.96 23.41
N ALA A 442 -12.55 -7.07 24.73
CA ALA A 442 -13.57 -6.65 25.69
C ALA A 442 -13.90 -5.15 25.58
N ALA A 443 -12.89 -4.31 25.34
CA ALA A 443 -13.09 -2.89 25.07
C ALA A 443 -13.82 -2.63 23.74
N LEU A 444 -13.54 -3.43 22.72
CA LEU A 444 -14.26 -3.36 21.43
C LEU A 444 -15.74 -3.75 21.56
N LEU A 445 -16.04 -4.73 22.42
CA LEU A 445 -17.43 -5.19 22.68
C LEU A 445 -18.20 -4.27 23.63
N ALA A 446 -17.55 -3.34 24.30
CA ALA A 446 -18.18 -2.37 25.21
C ALA A 446 -18.62 -1.07 24.49
N ASN A 447 -18.16 -0.85 23.26
CA ASN A 447 -18.50 0.26 22.38
C ASN A 447 -19.53 -0.16 21.32
#